data_af5b018c660bfa29fc232ffae83d015b
#
_entry.id   af5b018c660bfa29fc232ffae83d015b
#
_cell.length_a   1.000
_cell.length_b   1.000
_cell.length_c   1.000
_cell.angle_alpha   90.00
_cell.angle_beta   90.00
_cell.angle_gamma   90.00
#
_symmetry.space_group_name_H-M   'P 1'
#
loop_
_entity.id
_entity.type
_entity.pdbx_description
1 polymer ?
#
loop_
_entity_poly.entity_id
_entity_poly.type
_entity_poly.pdbx_seq_one_letter_code
_entity_poly.pdbx_strand_id
1 'polypeptide(L)'
;MKFFHSLLSTFLFLSLFSTIGFAQESGKWGEIHGNVQFDAQYYNPDSAIGAPPVPEKMLMNGFTNLIYTKGKFQVGVRYENYLNVLQGFDARYEGQGITYRYATFNADFLTITVGNFYEQFGSGMIFRSFEERGLGLDNAMDGARVKAHVLGGVYMTAMIGRQRSFFDYGEGIVRGFDGEINLNETFKGISESA
;
A
#
# COMPACT_ATOMS: atom_id res chain seq x y z
N MET A 1 46.06 -17.40 -5.50
CA MET A 1 45.92 -16.22 -6.37
C MET A 1 44.54 -16.10 -7.04
N LYS A 2 43.91 -17.16 -7.55
CA LYS A 2 42.60 -17.06 -8.23
C LYS A 2 41.45 -16.62 -7.28
N PHE A 3 41.49 -16.98 -6.00
CA PHE A 3 40.46 -16.58 -5.00
C PHE A 3 40.49 -15.09 -4.67
N PHE A 4 41.65 -14.46 -4.66
CA PHE A 4 41.84 -13.05 -4.38
C PHE A 4 41.30 -12.15 -5.52
N HIS A 5 41.43 -12.58 -6.74
CA HIS A 5 40.91 -11.87 -7.93
C HIS A 5 39.38 -11.95 -8.02
N SER A 6 38.77 -13.08 -7.59
CA SER A 6 37.32 -13.25 -7.53
C SER A 6 36.70 -12.33 -6.47
N LEU A 7 37.30 -12.24 -5.27
CA LEU A 7 36.81 -11.35 -4.20
C LEU A 7 36.91 -9.88 -4.58
N LEU A 8 38.03 -9.48 -5.22
CA LEU A 8 38.26 -8.11 -5.68
C LEU A 8 37.27 -7.71 -6.77
N SER A 9 36.97 -8.62 -7.70
CA SER A 9 35.98 -8.43 -8.77
C SER A 9 34.57 -8.25 -8.23
N THR A 10 34.18 -9.05 -7.22
CA THR A 10 32.85 -8.96 -6.57
C THR A 10 32.72 -7.66 -5.78
N PHE A 11 33.78 -7.23 -5.10
CA PHE A 11 33.78 -5.96 -4.36
C PHE A 11 33.72 -4.75 -5.30
N LEU A 12 34.41 -4.80 -6.45
CA LEU A 12 34.37 -3.76 -7.48
C LEU A 12 32.98 -3.66 -8.12
N PHE A 13 32.29 -4.79 -8.32
CA PHE A 13 30.94 -4.81 -8.88
C PHE A 13 29.91 -4.26 -7.88
N LEU A 14 30.06 -4.54 -6.58
CA LEU A 14 29.20 -3.98 -5.52
C LEU A 14 29.39 -2.47 -5.35
N SER A 15 30.62 -1.96 -5.52
CA SER A 15 30.93 -0.52 -5.39
C SER A 15 30.40 0.33 -6.56
N LEU A 16 30.21 -0.26 -7.74
CA LEU A 16 29.61 0.41 -8.90
C LEU A 16 28.10 0.65 -8.74
N PHE A 17 27.42 -0.13 -7.90
CA PHE A 17 25.99 0.08 -7.62
C PHE A 17 25.73 1.12 -6.52
N SER A 18 26.74 1.50 -5.73
CA SER A 18 26.55 2.45 -4.61
C SER A 18 26.61 3.93 -5.02
N THR A 19 26.86 4.25 -6.30
CA THR A 19 27.00 5.65 -6.76
C THR A 19 25.80 6.19 -7.52
N ILE A 20 24.68 5.45 -7.61
CA ILE A 20 23.46 5.96 -8.23
C ILE A 20 22.46 6.39 -7.13
N GLY A 21 22.93 7.21 -6.20
CA GLY A 21 22.07 8.06 -5.39
C GLY A 21 21.84 9.37 -6.14
N PHE A 22 21.01 9.38 -7.16
CA PHE A 22 20.51 10.65 -7.68
C PHE A 22 19.60 11.25 -6.61
N ALA A 23 20.10 12.27 -5.89
CA ALA A 23 19.24 13.22 -5.24
C ALA A 23 18.44 13.87 -6.39
N GLN A 24 17.21 13.39 -6.57
CA GLN A 24 16.31 13.89 -7.59
C GLN A 24 15.87 15.28 -7.11
N GLU A 25 16.48 16.34 -7.63
CA GLU A 25 15.86 17.67 -7.53
C GLU A 25 14.42 17.53 -8.04
N SER A 26 13.47 18.06 -7.28
CA SER A 26 12.05 18.16 -7.65
C SER A 26 11.97 18.83 -9.04
N GLY A 27 12.09 18.02 -10.05
CA GLY A 27 12.32 18.45 -11.41
C GLY A 27 11.00 18.67 -12.14
N LYS A 28 11.11 19.38 -13.26
CA LYS A 28 10.07 19.67 -14.25
C LYS A 28 9.24 18.43 -14.66
N TRP A 29 9.73 17.22 -14.39
CA TRP A 29 9.17 15.93 -14.81
C TRP A 29 8.41 15.16 -13.70
N GLY A 30 8.37 15.70 -12.45
CA GLY A 30 7.79 15.00 -11.30
C GLY A 30 8.81 14.08 -10.61
N GLU A 31 8.33 13.34 -9.60
CA GLU A 31 9.15 12.49 -8.73
C GLU A 31 8.66 11.05 -8.79
N ILE A 32 9.60 10.10 -8.84
CA ILE A 32 9.31 8.68 -8.79
C ILE A 32 9.92 8.12 -7.50
N HIS A 33 9.10 7.45 -6.71
CA HIS A 33 9.50 6.73 -5.52
C HIS A 33 9.10 5.26 -5.64
N GLY A 34 9.92 4.38 -5.09
CA GLY A 34 9.60 2.96 -5.08
C GLY A 34 10.28 2.24 -3.93
N ASN A 35 9.68 1.14 -3.52
CA ASN A 35 10.27 0.21 -2.58
C ASN A 35 9.96 -1.23 -2.98
N VAL A 36 10.86 -2.12 -2.60
CA VAL A 36 10.72 -3.56 -2.78
C VAL A 36 10.90 -4.21 -1.41
N GLN A 37 9.99 -5.11 -1.07
CA GLN A 37 10.04 -5.90 0.16
C GLN A 37 9.92 -7.37 -0.20
N PHE A 38 10.74 -8.20 0.43
CA PHE A 38 10.63 -9.65 0.36
C PHE A 38 10.62 -10.22 1.77
N ASP A 39 9.62 -11.07 2.03
CA ASP A 39 9.49 -11.82 3.27
C ASP A 39 9.72 -13.30 2.92
N ALA A 40 10.83 -13.88 3.37
CA ALA A 40 11.19 -15.25 3.07
C ALA A 40 11.34 -16.05 4.37
N GLN A 41 10.83 -17.27 4.36
CA GLN A 41 10.93 -18.21 5.49
C GLN A 41 11.48 -19.54 5.00
N TYR A 42 12.47 -20.06 5.75
CA TYR A 42 13.01 -21.37 5.52
C TYR A 42 12.54 -22.32 6.63
N TYR A 43 11.93 -23.43 6.22
CA TYR A 43 11.31 -24.38 7.11
C TYR A 43 12.17 -25.64 7.28
N ASN A 44 12.42 -26.00 8.53
CA ASN A 44 12.97 -27.31 8.89
C ASN A 44 11.84 -28.16 9.47
N PRO A 45 11.69 -29.40 9.03
CA PRO A 45 10.76 -30.33 9.66
C PRO A 45 11.13 -30.52 11.13
N ASP A 46 10.15 -30.40 12.01
CA ASP A 46 10.32 -30.69 13.45
C ASP A 46 9.14 -31.54 13.92
N SER A 47 9.40 -32.82 14.06
CA SER A 47 8.41 -33.79 14.53
C SER A 47 8.14 -33.68 16.05
N ALA A 48 9.04 -33.05 16.83
CA ALA A 48 8.87 -32.90 18.27
C ALA A 48 7.73 -31.94 18.65
N ILE A 49 7.52 -30.92 17.82
CA ILE A 49 6.45 -29.93 18.02
C ILE A 49 5.21 -30.22 17.14
N GLY A 50 5.19 -31.32 16.39
CA GLY A 50 4.09 -31.67 15.50
C GLY A 50 3.89 -30.70 14.35
N ALA A 51 4.92 -29.97 13.91
CA ALA A 51 4.84 -29.05 12.79
C ALA A 51 4.43 -29.80 11.51
N PRO A 52 3.40 -29.32 10.77
CA PRO A 52 2.99 -29.97 9.54
C PRO A 52 4.10 -29.88 8.48
N PRO A 53 4.24 -30.87 7.60
CA PRO A 53 5.19 -30.80 6.52
C PRO A 53 4.79 -29.68 5.56
N VAL A 54 5.76 -28.88 5.11
CA VAL A 54 5.57 -27.86 4.08
C VAL A 54 5.95 -28.43 2.71
N PRO A 55 5.23 -28.08 1.64
CA PRO A 55 5.51 -28.58 0.29
C PRO A 55 6.92 -28.22 -0.17
N GLU A 56 7.38 -27.03 0.17
CA GLU A 56 8.70 -26.53 -0.15
C GLU A 56 9.38 -25.95 1.10
N LYS A 57 10.70 -26.09 1.16
CA LYS A 57 11.47 -25.62 2.31
C LYS A 57 11.60 -24.10 2.39
N MET A 58 11.47 -23.41 1.27
CA MET A 58 11.57 -21.95 1.19
C MET A 58 10.30 -21.37 0.59
N LEU A 59 9.62 -20.58 1.38
CA LEU A 59 8.41 -19.84 0.99
C LEU A 59 8.72 -18.35 0.99
N MET A 60 8.09 -17.58 0.10
CA MET A 60 8.41 -16.17 -0.07
C MET A 60 7.20 -15.37 -0.55
N ASN A 61 6.97 -14.22 0.11
CA ASN A 61 6.08 -13.18 -0.36
C ASN A 61 6.90 -11.96 -0.81
N GLY A 62 6.47 -11.30 -1.88
CA GLY A 62 7.15 -10.13 -2.42
C GLY A 62 6.19 -9.00 -2.75
N PHE A 63 6.63 -7.77 -2.47
CA PHE A 63 5.87 -6.54 -2.70
C PHE A 63 6.76 -5.52 -3.40
N THR A 64 6.33 -5.02 -4.54
CA THR A 64 7.02 -3.93 -5.25
C THR A 64 6.04 -2.78 -5.43
N ASN A 65 6.35 -1.63 -4.83
CA ASN A 65 5.56 -0.42 -4.97
C ASN A 65 6.31 0.61 -5.82
N LEU A 66 5.58 1.28 -6.69
CA LEU A 66 6.05 2.40 -7.47
C LEU A 66 5.04 3.53 -7.40
N ILE A 67 5.49 4.74 -7.08
CA ILE A 67 4.67 5.94 -6.93
C ILE A 67 5.29 7.04 -7.77
N TYR A 68 4.49 7.68 -8.60
CA TYR A 68 4.83 8.87 -9.35
C TYR A 68 4.01 10.04 -8.86
N THR A 69 4.66 11.17 -8.58
CA THR A 69 4.01 12.41 -8.11
C THR A 69 4.41 13.58 -9.00
N LYS A 70 3.45 14.35 -9.45
CA LYS A 70 3.65 15.60 -10.19
C LYS A 70 2.61 16.65 -9.81
N GLY A 71 3.03 17.68 -9.09
CA GLY A 71 2.14 18.73 -8.60
C GLY A 71 0.99 18.16 -7.76
N LYS A 72 -0.24 18.34 -8.20
CA LYS A 72 -1.45 17.86 -7.52
C LYS A 72 -1.84 16.41 -7.88
N PHE A 73 -1.09 15.76 -8.76
CA PHE A 73 -1.36 14.39 -9.21
C PHE A 73 -0.38 13.40 -8.60
N GLN A 74 -0.92 12.27 -8.16
CA GLN A 74 -0.16 11.10 -7.71
C GLN A 74 -0.74 9.85 -8.34
N VAL A 75 0.12 8.98 -8.85
CA VAL A 75 -0.26 7.67 -9.38
C VAL A 75 0.62 6.63 -8.70
N GLY A 76 0.01 5.54 -8.26
CA GLY A 76 0.73 4.45 -7.62
C GLY A 76 0.32 3.10 -8.18
N VAL A 77 1.28 2.17 -8.16
CA VAL A 77 1.07 0.77 -8.53
C VAL A 77 1.83 -0.13 -7.56
N ARG A 78 1.20 -1.24 -7.15
CA ARG A 78 1.83 -2.31 -6.38
C ARG A 78 1.70 -3.63 -7.14
N TYR A 79 2.82 -4.28 -7.31
CA TYR A 79 2.90 -5.66 -7.74
C TYR A 79 3.16 -6.54 -6.51
N GLU A 80 2.40 -7.60 -6.38
CA GLU A 80 2.55 -8.60 -5.33
C GLU A 80 2.80 -9.96 -5.93
N ASN A 81 3.63 -10.75 -5.26
CA ASN A 81 3.79 -12.15 -5.56
C ASN A 81 3.78 -12.97 -4.27
N TYR A 82 3.05 -14.06 -4.28
CA TYR A 82 2.97 -15.07 -3.24
C TYR A 82 3.21 -16.41 -3.92
N LEU A 83 4.45 -16.62 -4.32
CA LEU A 83 4.89 -17.87 -4.95
C LEU A 83 5.35 -18.79 -3.84
N ASN A 84 4.51 -19.80 -3.54
CA ASN A 84 4.54 -20.61 -2.34
C ASN A 84 4.31 -19.74 -1.09
N VAL A 85 3.07 -19.48 -0.82
CA VAL A 85 2.57 -18.64 0.28
C VAL A 85 3.18 -19.04 1.61
N LEU A 86 3.64 -18.07 2.41
CA LEU A 86 4.17 -18.31 3.76
C LEU A 86 3.16 -19.03 4.66
N GLN A 87 3.64 -19.89 5.56
CA GLN A 87 2.77 -20.55 6.53
C GLN A 87 2.05 -19.53 7.41
N GLY A 88 0.75 -19.74 7.62
CA GLY A 88 -0.13 -18.84 8.37
C GLY A 88 -0.91 -17.87 7.47
N PHE A 89 -0.55 -17.72 6.22
CA PHE A 89 -1.34 -16.98 5.24
C PHE A 89 -2.38 -17.90 4.58
N ASP A 90 -3.48 -17.33 4.13
CA ASP A 90 -4.49 -18.08 3.39
C ASP A 90 -3.95 -18.52 2.03
N ALA A 91 -4.10 -19.80 1.69
CA ALA A 91 -3.63 -20.35 0.42
C ALA A 91 -4.24 -19.68 -0.83
N ARG A 92 -5.37 -18.98 -0.70
CA ARG A 92 -5.98 -18.20 -1.78
C ARG A 92 -5.15 -17.00 -2.23
N TYR A 93 -4.11 -16.63 -1.45
CA TYR A 93 -3.11 -15.65 -1.89
C TYR A 93 -2.12 -16.20 -2.91
N GLU A 94 -2.04 -17.51 -3.11
CA GLU A 94 -1.09 -18.08 -4.08
C GLU A 94 -1.31 -17.46 -5.47
N GLY A 95 -0.29 -16.75 -5.97
CA GLY A 95 -0.37 -16.04 -7.23
C GLY A 95 0.54 -14.83 -7.28
N GLN A 96 0.36 -14.07 -8.35
CA GLN A 96 1.09 -12.83 -8.57
C GLN A 96 0.31 -11.87 -9.46
N GLY A 97 0.51 -10.56 -9.28
CA GLY A 97 -0.15 -9.57 -10.12
C GLY A 97 -0.08 -8.15 -9.59
N ILE A 98 -0.66 -7.23 -10.36
CA ILE A 98 -0.87 -5.85 -9.91
C ILE A 98 -2.16 -5.83 -9.08
N THR A 99 -1.99 -5.72 -7.77
CA THR A 99 -3.07 -5.85 -6.79
C THR A 99 -3.60 -4.51 -6.30
N TYR A 100 -2.76 -3.47 -6.39
CA TYR A 100 -3.11 -2.14 -5.93
C TYR A 100 -2.64 -1.11 -6.95
N ARG A 101 -3.55 -0.34 -7.50
CA ARG A 101 -3.27 0.74 -8.45
C ARG A 101 -4.23 1.89 -8.22
N TYR A 102 -3.73 3.11 -8.23
CA TYR A 102 -4.55 4.29 -8.02
C TYR A 102 -4.02 5.51 -8.75
N ALA A 103 -4.91 6.45 -8.98
CA ALA A 103 -4.59 7.82 -9.35
C ALA A 103 -5.34 8.76 -8.41
N THR A 104 -4.62 9.74 -7.85
CA THR A 104 -5.18 10.72 -6.93
C THR A 104 -4.91 12.13 -7.45
N PHE A 105 -5.92 12.96 -7.42
CA PHE A 105 -5.82 14.42 -7.61
C PHE A 105 -6.05 15.09 -6.26
N ASN A 106 -5.08 15.90 -5.81
CA ASN A 106 -5.10 16.61 -4.54
C ASN A 106 -5.19 18.12 -4.80
N ALA A 107 -6.37 18.72 -4.58
CA ALA A 107 -6.54 20.17 -4.46
C ALA A 107 -6.66 20.52 -2.97
N ASP A 108 -6.57 21.82 -2.65
CA ASP A 108 -6.55 22.29 -1.26
C ASP A 108 -7.83 21.92 -0.48
N PHE A 109 -8.97 21.91 -1.18
CA PHE A 109 -10.28 21.60 -0.60
C PHE A 109 -10.87 20.26 -1.07
N LEU A 110 -10.20 19.56 -2.00
CA LEU A 110 -10.76 18.39 -2.66
C LEU A 110 -9.68 17.35 -2.98
N THR A 111 -9.90 16.10 -2.58
CA THR A 111 -9.09 14.97 -3.01
C THR A 111 -9.99 13.98 -3.74
N ILE A 112 -9.63 13.61 -4.96
CA ILE A 112 -10.30 12.59 -5.75
C ILE A 112 -9.33 11.44 -5.97
N THR A 113 -9.73 10.22 -5.61
CA THR A 113 -8.96 9.00 -5.87
C THR A 113 -9.78 8.06 -6.74
N VAL A 114 -9.17 7.50 -7.76
CA VAL A 114 -9.73 6.44 -8.60
C VAL A 114 -8.79 5.24 -8.58
N GLY A 115 -9.36 4.03 -8.59
CA GLY A 115 -8.65 2.77 -8.41
C GLY A 115 -8.69 2.30 -6.96
N ASN A 116 -7.58 1.80 -6.45
CA ASN A 116 -7.55 1.24 -5.09
C ASN A 116 -7.34 2.32 -4.03
N PHE A 117 -8.04 2.17 -2.91
CA PHE A 117 -7.89 3.03 -1.73
C PHE A 117 -8.32 2.29 -0.46
N TYR A 118 -7.82 2.77 0.68
CA TYR A 118 -8.30 2.40 2.00
C TYR A 118 -9.12 3.54 2.58
N GLU A 119 -10.18 3.21 3.30
CA GLU A 119 -11.04 4.20 3.95
C GLU A 119 -11.67 3.64 5.22
N GLN A 120 -11.93 4.55 6.16
CA GLN A 120 -12.61 4.25 7.38
C GLN A 120 -13.61 5.37 7.69
N PHE A 121 -14.84 5.00 8.06
CA PHE A 121 -15.87 5.93 8.48
C PHE A 121 -15.94 6.01 10.01
N GLY A 122 -15.73 7.22 10.54
CA GLY A 122 -15.68 7.46 11.98
C GLY A 122 -14.71 6.50 12.69
N SER A 123 -15.20 5.78 13.72
CA SER A 123 -14.40 4.79 14.46
C SER A 123 -14.16 3.47 13.73
N GLY A 124 -14.68 3.31 12.52
CA GLY A 124 -14.53 2.08 11.72
C GLY A 124 -15.58 0.99 12.02
N MET A 125 -16.57 1.27 12.87
CA MET A 125 -17.61 0.30 13.19
C MET A 125 -18.57 0.02 12.04
N ILE A 126 -18.84 1.03 11.19
CA ILE A 126 -19.75 0.91 10.06
C ILE A 126 -18.99 0.44 8.82
N PHE A 127 -17.84 1.05 8.56
CA PHE A 127 -17.01 0.72 7.42
C PHE A 127 -15.53 0.94 7.73
N ARG A 128 -14.72 -0.07 7.38
CA ARG A 128 -13.26 0.01 7.41
C ARG A 128 -12.65 -0.89 6.34
N SER A 129 -11.82 -0.32 5.49
CA SER A 129 -10.91 -1.07 4.61
C SER A 129 -9.46 -0.73 4.97
N PHE A 130 -8.63 -1.76 5.09
CA PHE A 130 -7.25 -1.63 5.57
C PHE A 130 -6.38 -2.78 5.07
N GLU A 131 -5.07 -2.60 5.23
CA GLU A 131 -4.08 -3.64 5.01
C GLU A 131 -3.38 -3.96 6.34
N GLU A 132 -3.21 -5.23 6.63
CA GLU A 132 -2.39 -5.75 7.73
C GLU A 132 -1.58 -6.93 7.20
N ARG A 133 -0.38 -6.65 6.72
CA ARG A 133 0.48 -7.65 6.04
C ARG A 133 0.88 -8.80 6.95
N GLY A 134 1.11 -8.52 8.24
CA GLY A 134 1.46 -9.55 9.22
C GLY A 134 0.37 -10.61 9.41
N LEU A 135 -0.88 -10.26 9.16
CA LEU A 135 -2.03 -11.16 9.21
C LEU A 135 -2.49 -11.66 7.84
N GLY A 136 -1.86 -11.21 6.74
CA GLY A 136 -2.30 -11.51 5.40
C GLY A 136 -3.69 -10.95 5.08
N LEU A 137 -4.01 -9.76 5.59
CA LEU A 137 -5.29 -9.10 5.34
C LEU A 137 -5.07 -7.88 4.45
N ASP A 138 -5.76 -7.83 3.34
CA ASP A 138 -5.87 -6.65 2.48
C ASP A 138 -7.26 -6.63 1.84
N ASN A 139 -8.10 -5.72 2.31
CA ASN A 139 -9.45 -5.52 1.83
C ASN A 139 -9.64 -4.14 1.19
N ALA A 140 -8.63 -3.67 0.44
CA ALA A 140 -8.69 -2.41 -0.29
C ALA A 140 -9.97 -2.29 -1.13
N MET A 141 -10.50 -1.10 -1.23
CA MET A 141 -11.55 -0.78 -2.19
C MET A 141 -10.94 -0.54 -3.57
N ASP A 142 -11.61 -0.97 -4.63
CA ASP A 142 -11.32 -0.59 -6.02
C ASP A 142 -12.53 0.14 -6.59
N GLY A 143 -12.37 1.43 -6.88
CA GLY A 143 -13.47 2.28 -7.32
C GLY A 143 -13.11 3.76 -7.37
N ALA A 144 -13.97 4.60 -6.80
CA ALA A 144 -13.76 6.02 -6.70
C ALA A 144 -14.08 6.53 -5.30
N ARG A 145 -13.28 7.48 -4.83
CA ARG A 145 -13.44 8.18 -3.56
C ARG A 145 -13.23 9.67 -3.76
N VAL A 146 -14.08 10.46 -3.13
CA VAL A 146 -13.98 11.91 -3.06
C VAL A 146 -13.96 12.33 -1.60
N LYS A 147 -12.96 13.11 -1.20
CA LYS A 147 -12.88 13.80 0.09
C LYS A 147 -12.94 15.30 -0.16
N ALA A 148 -13.82 15.99 0.53
CA ALA A 148 -13.98 17.42 0.42
C ALA A 148 -13.92 18.09 1.78
N HIS A 149 -13.19 19.22 1.85
CA HIS A 149 -13.22 20.15 2.95
C HIS A 149 -14.07 21.35 2.50
N VAL A 150 -15.37 21.30 2.83
CA VAL A 150 -16.36 22.20 2.21
C VAL A 150 -16.33 23.61 2.83
N LEU A 151 -16.18 23.65 4.15
CA LEU A 151 -16.09 24.89 4.96
C LEU A 151 -15.11 24.63 6.12
N GLY A 152 -14.67 25.68 6.80
CA GLY A 152 -13.83 25.53 7.99
C GLY A 152 -14.43 24.51 8.96
N GLY A 153 -13.73 23.40 9.19
CA GLY A 153 -14.15 22.33 10.08
C GLY A 153 -15.21 21.35 9.56
N VAL A 154 -15.64 21.44 8.29
CA VAL A 154 -16.60 20.48 7.69
C VAL A 154 -15.92 19.62 6.65
N TYR A 155 -15.83 18.32 6.93
CA TYR A 155 -15.21 17.30 6.08
C TYR A 155 -16.25 16.31 5.59
N MET A 156 -16.20 15.98 4.32
CA MET A 156 -17.10 15.02 3.68
C MET A 156 -16.32 13.99 2.90
N THR A 157 -16.71 12.73 3.03
CA THR A 157 -16.14 11.62 2.23
C THR A 157 -17.28 10.87 1.55
N ALA A 158 -17.16 10.68 0.24
CA ALA A 158 -18.07 9.83 -0.52
C ALA A 158 -17.25 8.79 -1.30
N MET A 159 -17.74 7.57 -1.37
CA MET A 159 -17.06 6.51 -2.10
C MET A 159 -18.02 5.53 -2.76
N ILE A 160 -17.53 4.88 -3.81
CA ILE A 160 -18.14 3.74 -4.47
C ILE A 160 -17.06 2.79 -4.97
N GLY A 161 -17.24 1.51 -4.80
CA GLY A 161 -16.27 0.52 -5.29
C GLY A 161 -16.63 -0.90 -4.91
N ARG A 162 -15.72 -1.81 -5.27
CA ARG A 162 -15.75 -3.21 -4.85
C ARG A 162 -14.60 -3.47 -3.88
N GLN A 163 -14.83 -4.34 -2.92
CA GLN A 163 -13.79 -4.73 -1.98
C GLN A 163 -12.91 -5.80 -2.60
N ARG A 164 -11.59 -5.64 -2.48
CA ARG A 164 -10.62 -6.66 -2.85
C ARG A 164 -10.79 -7.91 -1.99
N SER A 165 -10.65 -9.07 -2.62
CA SER A 165 -10.59 -10.38 -2.00
C SER A 165 -9.45 -11.17 -2.64
N PHE A 166 -8.27 -11.20 -2.00
CA PHE A 166 -7.04 -11.79 -2.56
C PHE A 166 -6.60 -11.12 -3.87
N PHE A 167 -6.54 -11.86 -4.98
CA PHE A 167 -6.25 -11.33 -6.32
C PHE A 167 -7.52 -10.99 -7.13
N ASP A 168 -8.70 -11.10 -6.52
CA ASP A 168 -10.00 -10.85 -7.13
C ASP A 168 -10.78 -9.78 -6.35
N TYR A 169 -12.00 -9.52 -6.75
CA TYR A 169 -12.92 -8.56 -6.15
C TYR A 169 -14.22 -9.22 -5.73
N GLY A 170 -14.77 -8.78 -4.59
CA GLY A 170 -16.10 -9.17 -4.17
C GLY A 170 -17.17 -8.76 -5.19
N GLU A 171 -18.25 -9.53 -5.29
CA GLU A 171 -19.35 -9.27 -6.23
C GLU A 171 -20.15 -8.00 -5.85
N GLY A 172 -20.18 -7.65 -4.58
CA GLY A 172 -20.94 -6.53 -4.04
C GLY A 172 -20.32 -5.16 -4.35
N ILE A 173 -21.17 -4.20 -4.72
CA ILE A 173 -20.77 -2.79 -4.84
C ILE A 173 -21.06 -2.10 -3.50
N VAL A 174 -20.02 -1.58 -2.87
CA VAL A 174 -20.12 -0.76 -1.65
C VAL A 174 -20.26 0.71 -2.06
N ARG A 175 -21.23 1.39 -1.46
CA ARG A 175 -21.39 2.84 -1.56
C ARG A 175 -21.42 3.40 -0.15
N GLY A 176 -20.70 4.46 0.09
CA GLY A 176 -20.60 5.06 1.40
C GLY A 176 -20.52 6.57 1.35
N PHE A 177 -21.04 7.19 2.40
CA PHE A 177 -20.91 8.61 2.68
C PHE A 177 -20.62 8.79 4.16
N ASP A 178 -19.66 9.66 4.48
CA ASP A 178 -19.29 10.05 5.83
C ASP A 178 -19.16 11.56 5.91
N GLY A 179 -19.56 12.14 7.03
CA GLY A 179 -19.44 13.56 7.30
C GLY A 179 -18.94 13.82 8.72
N GLU A 180 -17.94 14.66 8.85
CA GLU A 180 -17.34 15.08 10.12
C GLU A 180 -17.42 16.60 10.26
N ILE A 181 -17.80 17.07 11.46
CA ILE A 181 -17.80 18.49 11.81
C ILE A 181 -16.88 18.69 13.01
N ASN A 182 -15.80 19.42 12.80
CA ASN A 182 -14.91 19.86 13.85
C ASN A 182 -15.39 21.22 14.38
N LEU A 183 -16.04 21.20 15.54
CA LEU A 183 -16.67 22.40 16.13
C LEU A 183 -15.63 23.48 16.47
N ASN A 184 -14.42 23.09 16.88
CA ASN A 184 -13.36 24.04 17.23
C ASN A 184 -12.87 24.83 16.00
N GLU A 185 -12.84 24.20 14.83
CA GLU A 185 -12.50 24.88 13.58
C GLU A 185 -13.68 25.72 13.05
N THR A 186 -14.88 25.17 13.12
CA THR A 186 -16.09 25.82 12.62
C THR A 186 -16.40 27.10 13.39
N PHE A 187 -16.14 27.13 14.70
CA PHE A 187 -16.43 28.27 15.57
C PHE A 187 -15.20 29.05 16.03
N LYS A 188 -14.05 28.86 15.37
CA LYS A 188 -12.80 29.57 15.69
C LYS A 188 -12.96 31.09 15.69
N GLY A 189 -13.80 31.64 14.83
CA GLY A 189 -14.15 33.06 14.77
C GLY A 189 -15.00 33.56 15.96
N ILE A 190 -15.61 32.67 16.73
CA ILE A 190 -16.42 33.04 17.91
C ILE A 190 -15.55 33.07 19.17
N SER A 191 -14.54 32.20 19.27
CA SER A 191 -13.67 32.16 20.46
C SER A 191 -12.59 33.26 20.49
N GLU A 192 -12.28 33.88 19.36
CA GLU A 192 -11.34 35.00 19.29
C GLU A 192 -12.02 36.36 19.49
N SER A 193 -13.36 36.40 19.53
CA SER A 193 -14.14 37.61 19.75
C SER A 193 -14.82 37.70 21.14
N ALA A 194 -14.55 36.75 22.02
CA ALA A 194 -14.95 36.71 23.42
C ALA A 194 -13.71 36.83 24.31
#